data_87ad5e6acb63b83037c44fb631965703
#
_entry.id   87ad5e6acb63b83037c44fb631965703
#
_cell.length_a   1.000
_cell.length_b   1.000
_cell.length_c   1.000
_cell.angle_alpha   90.00
_cell.angle_beta   90.00
_cell.angle_gamma   90.00
#
_symmetry.space_group_name_H-M   'P 1'
#
loop_
_entity.id
_entity.type
_entity.pdbx_description
1 polymer ?
#
loop_
_entity_poly.entity_id
_entity_poly.type
_entity_poly.pdbx_seq_one_letter_code
_entity_poly.pdbx_strand_id
1 'polypeptide(L)'
;MRSALLVAVAGLAAACGTTGGDNAATAPAKSPKKQRGCPSALVRVAVMNGDTHRPVKNATVGIGRAVHRTNVRGFVWHRLKCRRSVPVRVSAKGYLGKVARPPFKQRRRVVVRVYRKALQWTMYGATPERTQAHEHIAIRPPFRVAWSRGLGSLIEFPAVVSEGYAYIGNMYGAIRALRMRDGKVAWRRNLRQKMASSLAIHGDKLVVHTMRGRVWVLKRSNGKVLWSKYVGSPIESSPIVRYGIDYFGTHNGRVYALDLERRRFRWVRGGNCKITSSVAISGRTLFLGDYCGRVLALNGRSGRTIWVRGVNGRVYGTPAVLGPRLFVPSSTGGSLTAFSTRGRYLWRVNTGSYVYSSPAAWGGRVFFGSYNGRMYAVGASSGRVLWTVRTGGRISGAVVVVSGVAYAGTRRRIVGADARSGRVLLRFPHGDYVPVSGNGRRLLLHGFSRIWAVDPKRRR
;
A
#
# COMPACT_ATOMS: atom_id res chain seq x y z
N MET A 1 24.98 49.54 16.41
CA MET A 1 25.86 50.30 15.49
C MET A 1 25.41 49.90 14.10
N ARG A 2 24.57 50.71 13.44
CA ARG A 2 24.88 51.80 12.50
C ARG A 2 25.74 51.26 11.38
N SER A 3 25.46 51.32 10.08
CA SER A 3 24.73 52.28 9.24
C SER A 3 24.67 51.65 7.86
N ALA A 4 23.68 51.65 7.10
CA ALA A 4 22.97 52.68 6.35
C ALA A 4 23.69 53.19 5.08
N LEU A 5 22.90 53.25 4.04
CA LEU A 5 22.70 54.32 3.03
C LEU A 5 23.61 54.24 1.80
N LEU A 6 23.29 54.71 0.63
CA LEU A 6 22.22 55.47 -0.06
C LEU A 6 22.48 55.37 -1.56
N VAL A 7 21.49 55.27 -2.44
CA VAL A 7 20.80 56.27 -3.26
C VAL A 7 21.69 57.11 -4.21
N ALA A 8 21.34 57.17 -5.48
CA ALA A 8 20.96 58.34 -6.28
C ALA A 8 21.09 58.06 -7.77
N VAL A 9 20.09 58.25 -8.57
CA VAL A 9 19.38 59.37 -9.15
C VAL A 9 20.03 59.95 -10.41
N ALA A 10 19.27 59.78 -11.48
CA ALA A 10 18.91 60.70 -12.57
C ALA A 10 19.95 61.54 -13.32
N GLY A 11 19.72 61.60 -14.61
CA GLY A 11 20.23 62.65 -15.49
C GLY A 11 19.62 62.63 -16.87
N LEU A 12 18.57 63.42 -17.07
CA LEU A 12 18.10 63.85 -18.40
C LEU A 12 19.11 64.77 -19.06
N ALA A 13 19.27 64.69 -20.36
CA ALA A 13 19.57 65.81 -21.19
C ALA A 13 19.06 65.63 -22.63
N ALA A 14 18.20 66.52 -23.05
CA ALA A 14 17.76 66.71 -24.39
C ALA A 14 18.69 67.65 -25.14
N ALA A 15 18.89 67.47 -26.42
CA ALA A 15 19.25 68.54 -27.34
C ALA A 15 18.87 68.21 -28.79
N CYS A 16 18.33 69.25 -29.43
CA CYS A 16 17.77 69.35 -30.75
C CYS A 16 18.78 69.42 -31.89
N GLY A 17 18.24 69.16 -33.10
CA GLY A 17 18.57 69.85 -34.36
C GLY A 17 19.34 68.95 -35.35
N THR A 18 19.15 68.78 -36.60
CA THR A 18 18.45 69.52 -37.65
C THR A 18 18.44 68.67 -38.94
N THR A 19 17.38 68.71 -39.67
CA THR A 19 17.16 68.65 -41.13
C THR A 19 18.15 67.95 -42.08
N GLY A 20 17.59 67.07 -42.95
CA GLY A 20 18.22 66.61 -44.16
C GLY A 20 17.43 65.52 -44.86
N GLY A 21 16.82 65.85 -45.93
CA GLY A 21 15.74 65.17 -46.70
C GLY A 21 16.08 63.88 -47.42
N ASP A 22 15.00 63.36 -47.91
CA ASP A 22 14.77 62.55 -49.11
C ASP A 22 15.33 61.13 -49.19
N ASN A 23 14.43 60.28 -49.25
CA ASN A 23 14.07 59.22 -50.22
C ASN A 23 13.39 58.05 -49.56
N ALA A 24 12.06 58.08 -49.59
CA ALA A 24 11.23 56.96 -49.25
C ALA A 24 11.36 55.86 -50.32
N ALA A 25 12.18 54.85 -50.05
CA ALA A 25 12.05 53.56 -50.68
C ALA A 25 11.04 52.74 -49.87
N THR A 26 9.82 52.62 -50.36
CA THR A 26 8.77 51.74 -49.84
C THR A 26 9.24 50.29 -49.90
N ALA A 27 9.65 49.77 -48.71
CA ALA A 27 9.88 48.33 -48.55
C ALA A 27 8.56 47.58 -48.75
N PRO A 28 8.53 46.46 -49.51
CA PRO A 28 7.31 45.70 -49.74
C PRO A 28 6.79 45.14 -48.41
N ALA A 29 5.52 45.43 -48.14
CA ALA A 29 4.82 44.90 -46.97
C ALA A 29 5.00 43.38 -46.92
N LYS A 30 5.68 42.87 -45.86
CA LYS A 30 5.78 41.43 -45.58
C LYS A 30 4.36 40.89 -45.45
N SER A 31 3.90 40.13 -46.46
CA SER A 31 2.64 39.39 -46.41
C SER A 31 2.53 38.65 -45.05
N PRO A 32 1.36 38.66 -44.38
CA PRO A 32 1.17 38.00 -43.12
C PRO A 32 1.49 36.52 -43.31
N LYS A 33 2.51 35.99 -42.61
CA LYS A 33 2.81 34.57 -42.59
C LYS A 33 1.54 33.85 -42.15
N LYS A 34 0.85 33.18 -43.10
CA LYS A 34 -0.27 32.29 -42.83
C LYS A 34 0.14 31.43 -41.66
N GLN A 35 -0.43 31.65 -40.47
CA GLN A 35 -0.26 30.75 -39.33
C GLN A 35 -0.63 29.37 -39.80
N ARG A 36 0.37 28.51 -40.02
CA ARG A 36 0.14 27.10 -40.38
C ARG A 36 -0.69 26.49 -39.26
N GLY A 37 -1.98 26.32 -39.50
CA GLY A 37 -2.91 25.73 -38.60
C GLY A 37 -2.35 24.40 -38.13
N CYS A 38 -2.35 24.18 -36.82
CA CYS A 38 -1.83 22.97 -36.20
C CYS A 38 -2.58 21.73 -36.78
N PRO A 39 -1.90 20.75 -37.40
CA PRO A 39 -2.55 19.64 -38.08
C PRO A 39 -3.36 18.79 -37.12
N SER A 40 -4.59 18.49 -37.45
CA SER A 40 -5.43 17.55 -36.72
C SER A 40 -4.92 16.13 -36.88
N ALA A 41 -5.07 15.29 -35.84
CA ALA A 41 -4.68 13.90 -35.90
C ALA A 41 -5.70 13.00 -35.24
N LEU A 42 -6.00 11.89 -35.87
CA LEU A 42 -6.80 10.84 -35.32
C LEU A 42 -5.90 10.01 -34.32
N VAL A 43 -6.30 9.93 -33.05
CA VAL A 43 -5.60 9.18 -32.03
C VAL A 43 -6.45 8.03 -31.49
N ARG A 44 -5.83 6.91 -31.22
CA ARG A 44 -6.45 5.74 -30.61
C ARG A 44 -6.01 5.60 -29.16
N VAL A 45 -6.96 5.58 -28.23
CA VAL A 45 -6.72 5.29 -26.81
C VAL A 45 -7.32 3.92 -26.49
N ALA A 46 -6.47 2.97 -26.17
CA ALA A 46 -6.87 1.64 -25.70
C ALA A 46 -6.81 1.58 -24.19
N VAL A 47 -7.86 1.08 -23.55
CA VAL A 47 -7.95 0.85 -22.11
C VAL A 47 -7.80 -0.64 -21.85
N MET A 48 -6.77 -1.00 -21.08
CA MET A 48 -6.43 -2.40 -20.78
C MET A 48 -6.40 -2.63 -19.27
N ASN A 49 -6.90 -3.79 -18.85
CA ASN A 49 -6.68 -4.26 -17.49
C ASN A 49 -5.18 -4.57 -17.30
N GLY A 50 -4.54 -3.89 -16.34
CA GLY A 50 -3.11 -4.01 -16.09
C GLY A 50 -2.69 -5.37 -15.53
N ASP A 51 -3.59 -6.10 -14.84
CA ASP A 51 -3.31 -7.41 -14.27
C ASP A 51 -3.47 -8.54 -15.31
N THR A 52 -4.54 -8.50 -16.12
CA THR A 52 -4.90 -9.58 -17.04
C THR A 52 -4.51 -9.32 -18.49
N HIS A 53 -4.13 -8.09 -18.83
CA HIS A 53 -3.89 -7.62 -20.21
C HIS A 53 -5.11 -7.73 -21.14
N ARG A 54 -6.32 -7.93 -20.60
CA ARG A 54 -7.56 -7.96 -21.38
C ARG A 54 -8.08 -6.54 -21.62
N PRO A 55 -8.77 -6.30 -22.76
CA PRO A 55 -9.44 -5.02 -23.02
C PRO A 55 -10.48 -4.72 -21.95
N VAL A 56 -10.69 -3.44 -21.64
CA VAL A 56 -11.75 -2.99 -20.73
C VAL A 56 -12.81 -2.29 -21.58
N LYS A 57 -13.94 -2.98 -21.81
CA LYS A 57 -15.11 -2.45 -22.51
C LYS A 57 -15.90 -1.49 -21.62
N ASN A 58 -16.63 -0.58 -22.23
CA ASN A 58 -17.49 0.41 -21.56
C ASN A 58 -16.77 1.30 -20.53
N ALA A 59 -15.44 1.44 -20.63
CA ALA A 59 -14.70 2.39 -19.83
C ALA A 59 -14.98 3.82 -20.35
N THR A 60 -15.23 4.75 -19.44
CA THR A 60 -15.35 6.18 -19.77
C THR A 60 -13.96 6.75 -19.96
N VAL A 61 -13.72 7.38 -21.11
CA VAL A 61 -12.45 7.98 -21.50
C VAL A 61 -12.66 9.46 -21.82
N GLY A 62 -12.20 10.34 -20.93
CA GLY A 62 -12.17 11.78 -21.17
C GLY A 62 -10.87 12.19 -21.85
N ILE A 63 -10.93 12.88 -22.98
CA ILE A 63 -9.79 13.43 -23.71
C ILE A 63 -10.02 14.93 -23.89
N GLY A 64 -9.32 15.75 -23.12
CA GLY A 64 -9.66 17.18 -22.99
C GLY A 64 -11.07 17.36 -22.45
N ARG A 65 -11.96 17.99 -23.24
CA ARG A 65 -13.40 18.17 -22.92
C ARG A 65 -14.29 17.04 -23.45
N ALA A 66 -13.80 16.23 -24.38
CA ALA A 66 -14.58 15.16 -24.98
C ALA A 66 -14.64 13.92 -24.08
N VAL A 67 -15.79 13.26 -24.06
CA VAL A 67 -16.02 12.02 -23.30
C VAL A 67 -16.48 10.93 -24.24
N HIS A 68 -15.84 9.77 -24.14
CA HIS A 68 -16.10 8.59 -24.98
C HIS A 68 -16.28 7.36 -24.10
N ARG A 69 -16.86 6.29 -24.67
CA ARG A 69 -16.88 4.95 -24.08
C ARG A 69 -16.08 3.97 -24.94
N THR A 70 -15.28 3.13 -24.31
CA THR A 70 -14.54 2.09 -25.03
C THR A 70 -15.49 1.05 -25.61
N ASN A 71 -15.19 0.62 -26.83
CA ASN A 71 -15.91 -0.46 -27.53
C ASN A 71 -15.56 -1.84 -26.91
N VAL A 72 -16.07 -2.92 -27.51
CA VAL A 72 -15.82 -4.31 -27.10
C VAL A 72 -14.34 -4.69 -27.12
N ARG A 73 -13.54 -4.08 -28.00
CA ARG A 73 -12.09 -4.25 -28.11
C ARG A 73 -11.32 -3.30 -27.18
N GLY A 74 -12.01 -2.56 -26.29
CA GLY A 74 -11.43 -1.72 -25.26
C GLY A 74 -10.77 -0.44 -25.75
N PHE A 75 -11.15 0.14 -26.88
CA PHE A 75 -10.55 1.39 -27.34
C PHE A 75 -11.57 2.41 -27.84
N VAL A 76 -11.10 3.67 -27.94
CA VAL A 76 -11.79 4.80 -28.55
C VAL A 76 -10.90 5.46 -29.58
N TRP A 77 -11.50 6.10 -30.59
CA TRP A 77 -10.86 7.01 -31.50
C TRP A 77 -11.27 8.45 -31.17
N HIS A 78 -10.33 9.38 -31.27
CA HIS A 78 -10.59 10.80 -31.05
C HIS A 78 -9.72 11.64 -31.97
N ARG A 79 -10.32 12.68 -32.58
CA ARG A 79 -9.61 13.65 -33.41
C ARG A 79 -9.12 14.80 -32.53
N LEU A 80 -7.83 14.92 -32.37
CA LEU A 80 -7.20 16.06 -31.68
C LEU A 80 -6.99 17.18 -32.71
N LYS A 81 -7.44 18.40 -32.42
CA LYS A 81 -7.21 19.59 -33.26
C LYS A 81 -5.74 19.94 -33.44
N CYS A 82 -4.92 19.60 -32.44
CA CYS A 82 -3.45 19.71 -32.45
C CYS A 82 -2.86 18.52 -31.74
N ARG A 83 -1.70 18.04 -32.17
CA ARG A 83 -0.96 16.97 -31.49
C ARG A 83 -0.35 17.48 -30.15
N ARG A 84 -1.18 18.02 -29.27
CA ARG A 84 -0.75 18.47 -27.93
C ARG A 84 -0.86 17.31 -26.93
N SER A 85 -0.06 17.37 -25.85
CA SER A 85 -0.23 16.50 -24.72
C SER A 85 -1.49 16.92 -23.96
N VAL A 86 -2.57 16.18 -24.13
CA VAL A 86 -3.82 16.39 -23.38
C VAL A 86 -4.00 15.29 -22.34
N PRO A 87 -4.54 15.61 -21.16
CA PRO A 87 -4.83 14.59 -20.16
C PRO A 87 -5.93 13.64 -20.67
N VAL A 88 -5.66 12.35 -20.53
CA VAL A 88 -6.63 11.28 -20.76
C VAL A 88 -7.08 10.79 -19.39
N ARG A 89 -8.34 10.97 -19.07
CA ARG A 89 -8.97 10.48 -17.83
C ARG A 89 -9.73 9.20 -18.14
N VAL A 90 -9.45 8.14 -17.39
CA VAL A 90 -10.13 6.85 -17.58
C VAL A 90 -10.80 6.46 -16.28
N SER A 91 -12.08 6.11 -16.34
CA SER A 91 -12.82 5.48 -15.25
C SER A 91 -13.62 4.27 -15.76
N ALA A 92 -13.72 3.23 -14.91
CA ALA A 92 -14.52 2.06 -15.19
C ALA A 92 -15.01 1.46 -13.85
N LYS A 93 -16.19 0.83 -13.86
CA LYS A 93 -16.77 0.19 -12.66
C LYS A 93 -15.81 -0.88 -12.11
N GLY A 94 -15.47 -0.80 -10.84
CA GLY A 94 -14.57 -1.73 -10.15
C GLY A 94 -13.07 -1.48 -10.37
N TYR A 95 -12.69 -0.47 -11.16
CA TYR A 95 -11.29 -0.11 -11.41
C TYR A 95 -10.88 1.16 -10.66
N LEU A 96 -9.57 1.29 -10.44
CA LEU A 96 -8.96 2.55 -10.02
C LEU A 96 -9.02 3.54 -11.19
N GLY A 97 -9.48 4.77 -10.93
CA GLY A 97 -9.44 5.84 -11.91
C GLY A 97 -8.00 6.17 -12.30
N LYS A 98 -7.77 6.51 -13.56
CA LYS A 98 -6.43 6.83 -14.09
C LYS A 98 -6.44 8.14 -14.86
N VAL A 99 -5.44 8.99 -14.55
CA VAL A 99 -5.12 10.14 -15.39
C VAL A 99 -3.76 9.88 -16.04
N ALA A 100 -3.70 9.90 -17.34
CA ALA A 100 -2.48 9.75 -18.10
C ALA A 100 -2.26 11.01 -18.97
N ARG A 101 -1.01 11.31 -19.29
CA ARG A 101 -0.63 12.36 -20.27
C ARG A 101 0.15 11.70 -21.41
N PRO A 102 -0.54 11.08 -22.38
CA PRO A 102 0.13 10.38 -23.46
C PRO A 102 0.90 11.34 -24.36
N PRO A 103 2.04 10.92 -24.93
CA PRO A 103 2.82 11.72 -25.86
C PRO A 103 2.21 11.66 -27.26
N PHE A 104 1.04 12.27 -27.47
CA PHE A 104 0.34 12.26 -28.77
C PHE A 104 1.12 12.92 -29.90
N LYS A 105 2.10 13.77 -29.59
CA LYS A 105 3.05 14.30 -30.57
C LYS A 105 3.84 13.18 -31.27
N GLN A 106 4.20 12.15 -30.52
CA GLN A 106 5.05 11.05 -30.98
C GLN A 106 4.25 9.79 -31.38
N ARG A 107 3.11 9.55 -30.74
CA ARG A 107 2.34 8.31 -30.89
C ARG A 107 0.85 8.56 -31.07
N ARG A 108 0.30 8.09 -32.18
CA ARG A 108 -1.14 8.12 -32.45
C ARG A 108 -1.92 7.02 -31.71
N ARG A 109 -1.25 5.94 -31.26
CA ARG A 109 -1.84 4.82 -30.53
C ARG A 109 -1.22 4.75 -29.14
N VAL A 110 -2.05 4.84 -28.10
CA VAL A 110 -1.62 4.79 -26.71
C VAL A 110 -2.44 3.77 -25.93
N VAL A 111 -1.83 3.18 -24.91
CA VAL A 111 -2.49 2.22 -24.01
C VAL A 111 -2.49 2.81 -22.61
N VAL A 112 -3.69 2.95 -22.05
CA VAL A 112 -3.89 3.31 -20.65
C VAL A 112 -4.24 2.04 -19.87
N ARG A 113 -3.39 1.67 -18.89
CA ARG A 113 -3.65 0.53 -18.03
C ARG A 113 -4.40 0.97 -16.78
N VAL A 114 -5.52 0.31 -16.53
CA VAL A 114 -6.32 0.45 -15.30
C VAL A 114 -6.31 -0.86 -14.52
N TYR A 115 -6.49 -0.78 -13.20
CA TYR A 115 -6.35 -1.92 -12.30
C TYR A 115 -7.60 -2.09 -11.44
N ARG A 116 -8.06 -3.33 -11.22
CA ARG A 116 -9.21 -3.61 -10.37
C ARG A 116 -8.90 -3.25 -8.92
N LYS A 117 -9.76 -2.47 -8.27
CA LYS A 117 -9.61 -2.07 -6.85
C LYS A 117 -9.47 -3.28 -5.94
N ALA A 118 -10.31 -4.29 -6.16
CA ALA A 118 -10.35 -5.51 -5.37
C ALA A 118 -9.09 -6.40 -5.47
N LEU A 119 -8.20 -6.16 -6.44
CA LEU A 119 -6.98 -6.95 -6.64
C LEU A 119 -5.72 -6.24 -6.12
N GLN A 120 -5.87 -5.12 -5.41
CA GLN A 120 -4.73 -4.37 -4.88
C GLN A 120 -4.46 -4.76 -3.43
N TRP A 121 -3.20 -4.71 -3.03
CA TRP A 121 -2.76 -4.98 -1.65
C TRP A 121 -2.18 -3.70 -1.05
N THR A 122 -3.03 -2.81 -0.58
CA THR A 122 -2.64 -1.43 -0.29
C THR A 122 -2.13 -1.17 1.12
N MET A 123 -2.22 -2.17 2.01
CA MET A 123 -1.79 -2.07 3.41
C MET A 123 -1.42 -3.43 3.99
N TYR A 124 -0.73 -3.43 5.11
CA TYR A 124 -0.52 -4.63 5.91
C TYR A 124 -1.86 -5.27 6.28
N GLY A 125 -1.97 -6.58 6.16
CA GLY A 125 -3.20 -7.32 6.49
C GLY A 125 -4.28 -7.28 5.42
N ALA A 126 -3.99 -6.76 4.22
CA ALA A 126 -4.84 -6.70 3.03
C ALA A 126 -6.09 -5.81 3.18
N THR A 127 -6.76 -5.83 4.33
CA THR A 127 -8.00 -5.08 4.63
C THR A 127 -7.85 -4.18 5.85
N PRO A 128 -8.73 -3.19 6.06
CA PRO A 128 -8.74 -2.40 7.29
C PRO A 128 -8.97 -3.24 8.55
N GLU A 129 -9.71 -4.32 8.46
CA GLU A 129 -9.98 -5.28 9.53
C GLU A 129 -8.74 -6.14 9.86
N ARG A 130 -7.65 -5.98 9.11
CA ARG A 130 -6.41 -6.77 9.24
C ARG A 130 -6.64 -8.28 9.15
N THR A 131 -7.56 -8.69 8.29
CA THR A 131 -7.91 -10.12 8.13
C THR A 131 -6.75 -10.98 7.64
N GLN A 132 -5.65 -10.39 7.18
CA GLN A 132 -4.52 -11.10 6.57
C GLN A 132 -4.99 -12.05 5.44
N ALA A 133 -6.15 -11.78 4.86
CA ALA A 133 -6.76 -12.58 3.80
C ALA A 133 -7.07 -11.73 2.59
N HIS A 134 -6.80 -12.26 1.40
CA HIS A 134 -7.13 -11.59 0.15
C HIS A 134 -8.04 -12.48 -0.69
N GLU A 135 -9.36 -12.19 -0.68
CA GLU A 135 -10.39 -13.06 -1.26
C GLU A 135 -10.42 -13.03 -2.79
N HIS A 136 -10.03 -11.90 -3.40
CA HIS A 136 -10.18 -11.68 -4.84
C HIS A 136 -8.97 -12.11 -5.69
N ILE A 137 -7.83 -12.39 -5.07
CA ILE A 137 -6.65 -12.92 -5.78
C ILE A 137 -6.82 -14.43 -5.96
N ALA A 138 -6.93 -14.91 -7.20
CA ALA A 138 -7.16 -16.30 -7.54
C ALA A 138 -5.86 -16.98 -8.03
N ILE A 139 -4.81 -16.99 -7.17
CA ILE A 139 -3.49 -17.55 -7.50
C ILE A 139 -3.15 -18.62 -6.46
N ARG A 140 -2.99 -19.87 -6.89
CA ARG A 140 -2.67 -21.05 -6.05
C ARG A 140 -1.43 -21.76 -6.53
N PRO A 141 -0.71 -22.47 -5.63
CA PRO A 141 0.35 -23.39 -6.02
C PRO A 141 -0.19 -24.57 -6.87
N PRO A 142 0.68 -25.22 -7.66
CA PRO A 142 2.13 -25.04 -7.70
C PRO A 142 2.57 -23.76 -8.43
N PHE A 143 3.74 -23.24 -8.05
CA PHE A 143 4.27 -21.98 -8.59
C PHE A 143 5.52 -22.20 -9.44
N ARG A 144 5.75 -21.25 -10.37
CA ARG A 144 7.06 -21.00 -10.99
C ARG A 144 7.52 -19.59 -10.59
N VAL A 145 8.82 -19.43 -10.36
CA VAL A 145 9.42 -18.12 -10.11
C VAL A 145 9.49 -17.35 -11.43
N ALA A 146 8.89 -16.16 -11.46
CA ALA A 146 8.93 -15.27 -12.61
C ALA A 146 10.17 -14.36 -12.56
N TRP A 147 10.51 -13.89 -11.37
CA TRP A 147 11.70 -13.10 -11.07
C TRP A 147 11.97 -13.09 -9.56
N SER A 148 13.19 -12.75 -9.17
CA SER A 148 13.55 -12.49 -7.77
C SER A 148 14.34 -11.21 -7.64
N ARG A 149 14.31 -10.60 -6.44
CA ARG A 149 15.04 -9.37 -6.14
C ARG A 149 15.55 -9.34 -4.71
N GLY A 150 16.86 -9.15 -4.55
CA GLY A 150 17.48 -8.86 -3.27
C GLY A 150 17.21 -7.41 -2.83
N LEU A 151 16.99 -7.20 -1.55
CA LEU A 151 16.67 -5.89 -0.96
C LEU A 151 17.75 -5.37 0.00
N GLY A 152 18.84 -6.14 0.15
CA GLY A 152 20.05 -5.72 0.85
C GLY A 152 20.00 -5.83 2.37
N SER A 153 18.84 -6.11 2.98
CA SER A 153 18.67 -6.29 4.43
C SER A 153 17.31 -6.92 4.73
N LEU A 154 17.08 -7.21 6.01
CA LEU A 154 15.85 -7.79 6.55
C LEU A 154 14.58 -7.11 6.03
N ILE A 155 13.64 -7.93 5.59
CA ILE A 155 12.27 -7.58 5.19
C ILE A 155 11.33 -8.15 6.24
N GLU A 156 10.96 -7.35 7.20
CA GLU A 156 10.09 -7.80 8.28
C GLU A 156 8.61 -7.78 7.86
N PHE A 157 8.22 -6.85 7.01
CA PHE A 157 6.84 -6.66 6.56
C PHE A 157 6.68 -6.84 5.05
N PRO A 158 5.48 -7.24 4.59
CA PRO A 158 5.25 -7.52 3.18
C PRO A 158 5.23 -6.26 2.33
N ALA A 159 5.48 -6.45 1.04
CA ALA A 159 5.25 -5.40 0.05
C ALA A 159 3.76 -5.02 -0.01
N VAL A 160 3.47 -3.73 -0.14
CA VAL A 160 2.16 -3.27 -0.59
C VAL A 160 2.17 -3.15 -2.12
N VAL A 161 1.07 -3.51 -2.75
CA VAL A 161 1.01 -3.63 -4.21
C VAL A 161 -0.16 -2.84 -4.76
N SER A 162 0.12 -1.97 -5.73
CA SER A 162 -0.91 -1.24 -6.46
C SER A 162 -0.46 -0.84 -7.86
N GLU A 163 -1.39 -0.89 -8.79
CA GLU A 163 -1.20 -0.43 -10.19
C GLU A 163 0.05 -1.01 -10.88
N GLY A 164 0.34 -2.28 -10.61
CA GLY A 164 1.45 -3.00 -11.22
C GLY A 164 2.83 -2.72 -10.60
N TYR A 165 2.86 -2.07 -9.44
CA TYR A 165 4.07 -1.83 -8.65
C TYR A 165 3.95 -2.42 -7.26
N ALA A 166 5.03 -3.01 -6.78
CA ALA A 166 5.23 -3.39 -5.38
C ALA A 166 6.12 -2.36 -4.70
N TYR A 167 5.70 -1.90 -3.53
CA TYR A 167 6.47 -0.97 -2.70
C TYR A 167 6.87 -1.70 -1.43
N ILE A 168 8.17 -1.73 -1.16
CA ILE A 168 8.72 -2.49 -0.05
C ILE A 168 9.88 -1.73 0.59
N GLY A 169 9.93 -1.75 1.91
CA GLY A 169 11.03 -1.23 2.70
C GLY A 169 11.84 -2.37 3.35
N ASN A 170 13.09 -2.10 3.66
CA ASN A 170 13.91 -2.96 4.50
C ASN A 170 14.19 -2.30 5.86
N MET A 171 14.78 -3.07 6.79
CA MET A 171 15.06 -2.62 8.15
C MET A 171 15.90 -1.33 8.22
N TYR A 172 16.77 -1.06 7.24
CA TYR A 172 17.59 0.15 7.21
C TYR A 172 16.91 1.38 6.55
N GLY A 173 15.62 1.27 6.24
CA GLY A 173 14.85 2.38 5.67
C GLY A 173 15.02 2.59 4.17
N ALA A 174 15.58 1.60 3.47
CA ALA A 174 15.67 1.62 2.02
C ALA A 174 14.36 1.13 1.41
N ILE A 175 13.61 2.04 0.79
CA ILE A 175 12.33 1.76 0.12
C ILE A 175 12.57 1.64 -1.38
N ARG A 176 11.93 0.65 -2.00
CA ARG A 176 11.96 0.43 -3.45
C ARG A 176 10.55 0.27 -4.01
N ALA A 177 10.32 0.85 -5.18
CA ALA A 177 9.20 0.52 -6.04
C ALA A 177 9.68 -0.44 -7.12
N LEU A 178 9.10 -1.63 -7.16
CA LEU A 178 9.45 -2.68 -8.12
C LEU A 178 8.29 -2.89 -9.10
N ARG A 179 8.59 -3.00 -10.37
CA ARG A 179 7.56 -3.36 -11.36
C ARG A 179 7.16 -4.83 -11.18
N MET A 180 5.87 -5.10 -10.98
CA MET A 180 5.35 -6.46 -10.78
C MET A 180 5.65 -7.40 -11.97
N ARG A 181 5.78 -6.87 -13.19
CA ARG A 181 5.99 -7.68 -14.39
C ARG A 181 7.39 -8.31 -14.49
N ASP A 182 8.44 -7.62 -14.01
CA ASP A 182 9.84 -8.01 -14.25
C ASP A 182 10.79 -7.72 -13.08
N GLY A 183 10.29 -7.22 -11.95
CA GLY A 183 11.08 -6.92 -10.77
C GLY A 183 12.08 -5.77 -10.93
N LYS A 184 12.08 -5.04 -12.07
CA LYS A 184 12.97 -3.89 -12.26
C LYS A 184 12.58 -2.76 -11.31
N VAL A 185 13.60 -2.11 -10.73
CA VAL A 185 13.41 -0.98 -9.82
C VAL A 185 12.93 0.24 -10.62
N ALA A 186 11.77 0.76 -10.30
CA ALA A 186 11.25 2.00 -10.86
C ALA A 186 11.83 3.24 -10.17
N TRP A 187 11.93 3.18 -8.86
CA TRP A 187 12.61 4.18 -8.05
C TRP A 187 13.07 3.59 -6.71
N ARG A 188 14.00 4.26 -6.05
CA ARG A 188 14.47 3.96 -4.71
C ARG A 188 14.52 5.24 -3.86
N ARG A 189 14.27 5.08 -2.55
CA ARG A 189 14.40 6.12 -1.54
C ARG A 189 15.03 5.52 -0.29
N ASN A 190 16.04 6.14 0.28
CA ASN A 190 16.58 5.77 1.58
C ASN A 190 16.19 6.88 2.59
N LEU A 191 15.50 6.49 3.65
CA LEU A 191 15.11 7.38 4.74
C LEU A 191 16.21 7.48 5.82
N ARG A 192 17.22 6.60 5.76
CA ARG A 192 18.32 6.49 6.74
C ARG A 192 17.80 6.34 8.18
N GLN A 193 16.67 5.66 8.35
CA GLN A 193 16.01 5.40 9.63
C GLN A 193 15.51 3.96 9.64
N LYS A 194 15.72 3.25 10.76
CA LYS A 194 15.21 1.88 10.92
C LYS A 194 13.70 1.84 10.75
N MET A 195 13.21 0.82 10.07
CA MET A 195 11.79 0.53 9.84
C MET A 195 11.48 -0.86 10.37
N ALA A 196 10.41 -0.96 11.16
CA ALA A 196 9.83 -2.20 11.65
C ALA A 196 8.30 -2.17 11.41
N SER A 197 7.90 -1.69 10.23
CA SER A 197 6.50 -1.58 9.81
C SER A 197 6.36 -1.74 8.30
N SER A 198 5.19 -2.17 7.85
CA SER A 198 4.81 -2.12 6.45
C SER A 198 4.65 -0.66 5.98
N LEU A 199 4.47 -0.48 4.68
CA LEU A 199 3.96 0.75 4.11
C LEU A 199 2.43 0.69 4.00
N ALA A 200 1.79 1.86 3.75
CA ALA A 200 0.41 1.91 3.30
C ALA A 200 0.27 2.85 2.09
N ILE A 201 -0.62 2.48 1.18
CA ILE A 201 -0.95 3.29 -0.01
C ILE A 201 -2.25 4.05 0.25
N HIS A 202 -2.21 5.37 0.07
CA HIS A 202 -3.39 6.23 0.07
C HIS A 202 -3.36 7.15 -1.15
N GLY A 203 -4.17 6.85 -2.16
CA GLY A 203 -4.16 7.57 -3.42
C GLY A 203 -2.78 7.55 -4.12
N ASP A 204 -2.20 8.71 -4.32
CA ASP A 204 -0.85 8.89 -4.89
C ASP A 204 0.27 8.93 -3.85
N LYS A 205 -0.06 8.66 -2.59
CA LYS A 205 0.85 8.75 -1.44
C LYS A 205 1.24 7.36 -0.92
N LEU A 206 2.45 7.24 -0.39
CA LEU A 206 2.92 6.16 0.47
C LEU A 206 3.13 6.72 1.87
N VAL A 207 2.53 6.08 2.87
CA VAL A 207 2.74 6.39 4.29
C VAL A 207 3.72 5.38 4.86
N VAL A 208 4.72 5.87 5.58
CA VAL A 208 5.82 5.08 6.13
C VAL A 208 6.09 5.48 7.57
N HIS A 209 6.17 4.52 8.46
CA HIS A 209 6.54 4.73 9.85
C HIS A 209 7.98 4.29 10.11
N THR A 210 8.66 4.96 11.03
CA THR A 210 10.05 4.64 11.37
C THR A 210 10.28 4.54 12.88
N MET A 211 11.30 3.78 13.25
CA MET A 211 11.72 3.59 14.64
C MET A 211 12.34 4.85 15.28
N ARG A 212 12.56 5.91 14.50
CA ARG A 212 12.91 7.23 15.03
C ARG A 212 11.68 8.11 15.31
N GLY A 213 10.49 7.52 15.35
CA GLY A 213 9.26 8.25 15.69
C GLY A 213 8.81 9.23 14.63
N ARG A 214 8.99 8.91 13.35
CA ARG A 214 8.61 9.80 12.27
C ARG A 214 7.64 9.09 11.29
N VAL A 215 6.55 9.78 10.99
CA VAL A 215 5.66 9.45 9.87
C VAL A 215 6.18 10.19 8.64
N TRP A 216 6.46 9.46 7.56
CA TRP A 216 6.85 10.00 6.27
C TRP A 216 5.73 9.81 5.27
N VAL A 217 5.48 10.81 4.46
CA VAL A 217 4.56 10.73 3.32
C VAL A 217 5.34 11.00 2.04
N LEU A 218 5.37 9.99 1.17
CA LEU A 218 6.12 10.02 -0.08
C LEU A 218 5.15 10.04 -1.27
N LYS A 219 5.55 10.66 -2.36
CA LYS A 219 4.84 10.55 -3.64
C LYS A 219 5.07 9.16 -4.21
N ARG A 220 3.99 8.40 -4.41
CA ARG A 220 4.02 7.00 -4.84
C ARG A 220 4.72 6.78 -6.19
N SER A 221 4.61 7.74 -7.10
CA SER A 221 5.13 7.61 -8.46
C SER A 221 6.65 7.68 -8.57
N ASN A 222 7.34 8.37 -7.65
CA ASN A 222 8.79 8.60 -7.74
C ASN A 222 9.54 8.59 -6.40
N GLY A 223 8.86 8.34 -5.28
CA GLY A 223 9.46 8.30 -3.96
C GLY A 223 9.90 9.65 -3.39
N LYS A 224 9.51 10.79 -4.02
CA LYS A 224 9.81 12.13 -3.47
C LYS A 224 9.09 12.29 -2.12
N VAL A 225 9.82 12.75 -1.11
CA VAL A 225 9.23 13.13 0.18
C VAL A 225 8.31 14.33 -0.04
N LEU A 226 7.05 14.19 0.35
CA LEU A 226 6.08 15.27 0.34
C LEU A 226 6.13 16.04 1.65
N TRP A 227 6.16 15.34 2.77
CA TRP A 227 6.32 15.89 4.11
C TRP A 227 6.60 14.74 5.12
N SER A 228 6.95 15.13 6.34
CA SER A 228 7.04 14.19 7.47
C SER A 228 6.58 14.83 8.76
N LYS A 229 6.17 14.01 9.74
CA LYS A 229 5.74 14.44 11.08
C LYS A 229 6.48 13.64 12.15
N TYR A 230 7.08 14.30 13.10
CA TYR A 230 7.71 13.68 14.27
C TYR A 230 6.70 13.51 15.40
N VAL A 231 6.72 12.40 16.12
CA VAL A 231 5.78 12.07 17.22
C VAL A 231 6.49 11.77 18.55
N GLY A 232 7.81 11.88 18.59
CA GLY A 232 8.58 11.78 19.83
C GLY A 232 8.83 10.36 20.36
N SER A 233 8.37 9.31 19.67
CA SER A 233 8.51 7.92 20.12
C SER A 233 8.55 6.95 18.95
N PRO A 234 9.32 5.85 19.00
CA PRO A 234 9.37 4.84 17.96
C PRO A 234 7.99 4.36 17.51
N ILE A 235 7.82 4.17 16.19
CA ILE A 235 6.58 3.68 15.59
C ILE A 235 6.87 2.35 14.91
N GLU A 236 6.39 1.25 15.52
CA GLU A 236 6.47 -0.11 14.99
C GLU A 236 5.13 -0.54 14.38
N SER A 237 4.05 0.07 14.80
CA SER A 237 2.71 -0.08 14.26
C SER A 237 2.68 0.25 12.76
N SER A 238 2.25 -0.68 11.91
CA SER A 238 2.10 -0.45 10.47
C SER A 238 0.96 0.54 10.19
N PRO A 239 1.15 1.51 9.29
CA PRO A 239 0.15 2.53 9.00
C PRO A 239 -1.15 1.92 8.49
N ILE A 240 -2.26 2.54 8.88
CA ILE A 240 -3.58 2.25 8.32
C ILE A 240 -4.31 3.56 8.05
N VAL A 241 -4.59 3.81 6.78
CA VAL A 241 -5.23 5.04 6.36
C VAL A 241 -6.69 4.79 6.03
N ARG A 242 -7.58 5.43 6.80
CA ARG A 242 -9.02 5.40 6.55
C ARG A 242 -9.57 6.82 6.50
N TYR A 243 -10.26 7.17 5.44
CA TYR A 243 -10.79 8.52 5.20
C TYR A 243 -9.73 9.64 5.33
N GLY A 244 -8.51 9.38 4.84
CA GLY A 244 -7.39 10.34 4.89
C GLY A 244 -6.72 10.47 6.27
N ILE A 245 -7.14 9.67 7.25
CA ILE A 245 -6.56 9.64 8.60
C ILE A 245 -5.71 8.39 8.75
N ASP A 246 -4.46 8.57 9.16
CA ASP A 246 -3.55 7.50 9.55
C ASP A 246 -3.65 7.25 11.05
N TYR A 247 -3.91 5.98 11.43
CA TYR A 247 -4.03 5.55 12.83
C TYR A 247 -2.88 4.63 13.18
N PHE A 248 -2.20 4.90 14.29
CA PHE A 248 -1.07 4.10 14.75
C PHE A 248 -0.80 4.24 16.25
N GLY A 249 -0.15 3.22 16.82
CA GLY A 249 0.38 3.24 18.17
C GLY A 249 1.89 3.47 18.20
N THR A 250 2.44 3.85 19.37
CA THR A 250 3.85 4.15 19.59
C THR A 250 4.39 3.46 20.83
N HIS A 251 5.72 3.40 20.95
CA HIS A 251 6.38 2.74 22.09
C HIS A 251 6.11 3.39 23.45
N ASN A 252 5.80 4.69 23.49
CA ASN A 252 5.38 5.37 24.73
C ASN A 252 3.89 5.19 25.07
N GLY A 253 3.20 4.26 24.40
CA GLY A 253 1.82 3.89 24.68
C GLY A 253 0.77 4.84 24.10
N ARG A 254 1.16 5.84 23.32
CA ARG A 254 0.20 6.77 22.70
C ARG A 254 -0.38 6.21 21.43
N VAL A 255 -1.66 6.52 21.17
CA VAL A 255 -2.35 6.24 19.93
C VAL A 255 -2.66 7.56 19.23
N TYR A 256 -2.40 7.62 17.94
CA TYR A 256 -2.52 8.82 17.14
C TYR A 256 -3.55 8.65 16.02
N ALA A 257 -4.25 9.72 15.70
CA ALA A 257 -5.00 9.91 14.47
C ALA A 257 -4.43 11.14 13.73
N LEU A 258 -3.69 10.90 12.68
CA LEU A 258 -3.01 11.93 11.89
C LEU A 258 -3.76 12.19 10.58
N ASP A 259 -4.28 13.40 10.42
CA ASP A 259 -4.90 13.85 9.16
C ASP A 259 -3.79 14.12 8.13
N LEU A 260 -3.74 13.30 7.09
CA LEU A 260 -2.69 13.34 6.07
C LEU A 260 -2.78 14.58 5.16
N GLU A 261 -3.98 15.11 4.95
CA GLU A 261 -4.19 16.30 4.11
C GLU A 261 -3.90 17.59 4.91
N ARG A 262 -4.43 17.66 6.13
CA ARG A 262 -4.21 18.80 7.02
C ARG A 262 -2.85 18.76 7.73
N ARG A 263 -2.14 17.62 7.70
CA ARG A 263 -0.83 17.38 8.34
C ARG A 263 -0.81 17.65 9.83
N ARG A 264 -1.97 17.44 10.51
CA ARG A 264 -2.14 17.67 11.94
C ARG A 264 -2.85 16.50 12.60
N PHE A 265 -2.62 16.32 13.90
CA PHE A 265 -3.35 15.32 14.66
C PHE A 265 -4.81 15.76 14.82
N ARG A 266 -5.72 14.84 14.57
CA ARG A 266 -7.12 14.99 14.95
C ARG A 266 -7.30 14.80 16.45
N TRP A 267 -6.61 13.79 16.94
CA TRP A 267 -6.52 13.49 18.35
C TRP A 267 -5.25 12.66 18.62
N VAL A 268 -4.83 12.71 19.91
CA VAL A 268 -3.79 11.85 20.49
C VAL A 268 -4.37 11.29 21.77
N ARG A 269 -4.31 9.97 21.93
CA ARG A 269 -4.73 9.30 23.16
C ARG A 269 -3.49 8.83 23.91
N GLY A 270 -3.34 9.24 25.16
CA GLY A 270 -2.26 8.80 26.06
C GLY A 270 -2.47 7.38 26.55
N GLY A 271 -1.38 6.72 26.90
CA GLY A 271 -1.32 5.40 27.53
C GLY A 271 0.07 5.17 28.11
N ASN A 272 0.21 4.15 28.96
CA ASN A 272 1.44 3.88 29.71
C ASN A 272 2.19 2.64 29.23
N CYS A 273 1.60 1.86 28.29
CA CYS A 273 2.16 0.59 27.87
C CYS A 273 2.53 0.63 26.41
N LYS A 274 3.76 0.21 26.11
CA LYS A 274 4.30 0.13 24.74
C LYS A 274 3.31 -0.53 23.78
N ILE A 275 3.13 0.09 22.61
CA ILE A 275 2.30 -0.42 21.52
C ILE A 275 3.20 -0.70 20.32
N THR A 276 3.26 -1.97 19.91
CA THR A 276 3.89 -2.42 18.67
C THR A 276 2.86 -2.95 17.69
N SER A 277 1.73 -3.44 18.21
CA SER A 277 0.64 -3.93 17.37
C SER A 277 0.12 -2.85 16.42
N SER A 278 -0.23 -3.25 15.20
CA SER A 278 -0.89 -2.33 14.28
C SER A 278 -2.39 -2.24 14.59
N VAL A 279 -2.99 -1.12 14.19
CA VAL A 279 -4.44 -0.91 14.38
C VAL A 279 -5.21 -1.73 13.37
N ALA A 280 -6.28 -2.42 13.81
CA ALA A 280 -7.34 -2.97 12.98
C ALA A 280 -8.57 -2.06 13.07
N ILE A 281 -9.32 -1.89 11.98
CA ILE A 281 -10.49 -1.00 11.94
C ILE A 281 -11.71 -1.78 11.47
N SER A 282 -12.80 -1.73 12.24
CA SER A 282 -14.11 -2.21 11.80
C SER A 282 -15.15 -1.11 12.00
N GLY A 283 -15.77 -0.70 10.92
CA GLY A 283 -16.65 0.47 10.93
C GLY A 283 -15.90 1.75 11.38
N ARG A 284 -16.25 2.27 12.55
CA ARG A 284 -15.60 3.43 13.19
C ARG A 284 -14.80 3.06 14.43
N THR A 285 -14.68 1.78 14.76
CA THR A 285 -13.93 1.29 15.93
C THR A 285 -12.56 0.85 15.53
N LEU A 286 -11.56 1.32 16.29
CA LEU A 286 -10.17 0.92 16.20
C LEU A 286 -9.88 -0.14 17.26
N PHE A 287 -9.15 -1.20 16.90
CA PHE A 287 -8.74 -2.26 17.81
C PHE A 287 -7.23 -2.41 17.77
N LEU A 288 -6.58 -2.48 18.91
CA LEU A 288 -5.14 -2.69 19.05
C LEU A 288 -4.82 -3.31 20.42
N GLY A 289 -3.63 -3.86 20.56
CA GLY A 289 -3.14 -4.39 21.83
C GLY A 289 -1.85 -3.73 22.27
N ASP A 290 -1.52 -3.84 23.56
CA ASP A 290 -0.30 -3.31 24.14
C ASP A 290 0.50 -4.34 24.93
N TYR A 291 1.68 -3.92 25.40
CA TYR A 291 2.58 -4.78 26.18
C TYR A 291 2.11 -5.09 27.59
N CYS A 292 1.12 -4.40 28.12
CA CYS A 292 0.49 -4.74 29.40
C CYS A 292 -0.61 -5.80 29.24
N GLY A 293 -0.75 -6.38 28.04
CA GLY A 293 -1.79 -7.36 27.75
C GLY A 293 -3.19 -6.76 27.61
N ARG A 294 -3.29 -5.46 27.40
CA ARG A 294 -4.57 -4.81 27.20
C ARG A 294 -4.94 -4.78 25.72
N VAL A 295 -6.20 -5.04 25.45
CA VAL A 295 -6.86 -4.87 24.16
C VAL A 295 -7.76 -3.65 24.26
N LEU A 296 -7.51 -2.67 23.41
CA LEU A 296 -8.23 -1.40 23.41
C LEU A 296 -9.17 -1.35 22.21
N ALA A 297 -10.41 -0.95 22.46
CA ALA A 297 -11.33 -0.49 21.42
C ALA A 297 -11.55 1.01 21.56
N LEU A 298 -11.23 1.77 20.53
CA LEU A 298 -11.32 3.21 20.52
C LEU A 298 -12.27 3.71 19.42
N ASN A 299 -12.96 4.80 19.67
CA ASN A 299 -13.71 5.51 18.65
C ASN A 299 -12.74 6.22 17.69
N GLY A 300 -12.73 5.86 16.40
CA GLY A 300 -11.80 6.40 15.43
C GLY A 300 -11.94 7.91 15.18
N ARG A 301 -13.13 8.50 15.42
CA ARG A 301 -13.35 9.93 15.23
C ARG A 301 -12.82 10.77 16.40
N SER A 302 -13.03 10.32 17.64
CA SER A 302 -12.74 11.08 18.85
C SER A 302 -11.56 10.58 19.68
N GLY A 303 -11.08 9.35 19.43
CA GLY A 303 -10.06 8.69 20.26
C GLY A 303 -10.58 8.22 21.62
N ARG A 304 -11.88 8.41 21.96
CA ARG A 304 -12.45 7.96 23.24
C ARG A 304 -12.44 6.44 23.31
N THR A 305 -12.07 5.93 24.49
CA THR A 305 -12.12 4.50 24.77
C THR A 305 -13.58 4.04 24.78
N ILE A 306 -13.87 2.96 24.03
CA ILE A 306 -15.17 2.27 24.05
C ILE A 306 -15.12 1.18 25.12
N TRP A 307 -14.08 0.36 25.09
CA TRP A 307 -13.81 -0.65 26.11
C TRP A 307 -12.32 -1.04 26.15
N VAL A 308 -11.91 -1.65 27.26
CA VAL A 308 -10.60 -2.28 27.44
C VAL A 308 -10.82 -3.69 27.98
N ARG A 309 -10.05 -4.68 27.50
CA ARG A 309 -10.04 -6.07 27.98
C ARG A 309 -8.62 -6.57 28.13
N GLY A 310 -8.44 -7.54 29.01
CA GLY A 310 -7.14 -8.20 29.24
C GLY A 310 -7.00 -9.49 28.45
N VAL A 311 -5.78 -9.80 28.04
CA VAL A 311 -5.31 -11.12 27.61
C VAL A 311 -4.18 -11.59 28.53
N ASN A 312 -3.80 -12.86 28.44
CA ASN A 312 -2.84 -13.49 29.37
C ASN A 312 -1.36 -13.19 29.09
N GLY A 313 -1.05 -12.03 28.49
CA GLY A 313 0.33 -11.63 28.19
C GLY A 313 0.40 -10.51 27.18
N ARG A 314 1.62 -10.08 26.83
CA ARG A 314 1.89 -8.97 25.92
C ARG A 314 1.30 -9.20 24.54
N VAL A 315 0.80 -8.14 23.91
CA VAL A 315 0.29 -8.18 22.53
C VAL A 315 1.30 -7.51 21.59
N TYR A 316 2.05 -8.32 20.84
CA TYR A 316 2.93 -7.85 19.76
C TYR A 316 2.23 -7.88 18.42
N GLY A 317 1.54 -8.99 18.12
CA GLY A 317 0.86 -9.20 16.86
C GLY A 317 -0.35 -8.28 16.71
N THR A 318 -0.70 -8.06 15.46
CA THR A 318 -1.84 -7.21 15.09
C THR A 318 -3.14 -7.99 15.25
N PRO A 319 -4.16 -7.48 15.93
CA PRO A 319 -5.48 -8.10 15.97
C PRO A 319 -6.14 -8.17 14.60
N ALA A 320 -7.02 -9.15 14.38
CA ALA A 320 -7.84 -9.28 13.18
C ALA A 320 -9.33 -9.25 13.54
N VAL A 321 -10.15 -8.64 12.68
CA VAL A 321 -11.62 -8.62 12.85
C VAL A 321 -12.27 -9.40 11.73
N LEU A 322 -13.24 -10.28 12.06
CA LEU A 322 -14.08 -10.97 11.10
C LEU A 322 -15.54 -10.92 11.56
N GLY A 323 -16.34 -10.12 10.89
CA GLY A 323 -17.72 -9.82 11.30
C GLY A 323 -17.78 -9.29 12.73
N PRO A 324 -18.57 -9.89 13.63
CA PRO A 324 -18.70 -9.39 15.00
C PRO A 324 -17.59 -9.88 15.96
N ARG A 325 -16.50 -10.47 15.45
CA ARG A 325 -15.45 -11.10 16.25
C ARG A 325 -14.10 -10.44 16.05
N LEU A 326 -13.36 -10.29 17.15
CA LEU A 326 -12.00 -9.77 17.23
C LEU A 326 -11.08 -10.89 17.74
N PHE A 327 -9.99 -11.15 17.04
CA PHE A 327 -9.00 -12.17 17.37
C PHE A 327 -7.68 -11.49 17.75
N VAL A 328 -7.21 -11.73 18.96
CA VAL A 328 -6.05 -11.06 19.55
C VAL A 328 -5.01 -12.11 19.93
N PRO A 329 -3.79 -12.04 19.34
CA PRO A 329 -2.71 -12.90 19.76
C PRO A 329 -2.12 -12.40 21.08
N SER A 330 -2.01 -13.26 22.08
CA SER A 330 -1.26 -13.00 23.30
C SER A 330 0.13 -13.59 23.15
N SER A 331 1.10 -12.74 22.85
CA SER A 331 2.40 -13.20 22.40
C SER A 331 3.17 -13.94 23.48
N THR A 332 3.34 -13.35 24.65
CA THR A 332 4.02 -14.00 25.79
C THR A 332 3.12 -15.00 26.54
N GLY A 333 1.81 -14.82 26.47
CA GLY A 333 0.85 -15.78 27.04
C GLY A 333 0.61 -17.02 26.17
N GLY A 334 1.19 -17.06 24.96
CA GLY A 334 1.17 -18.25 24.10
C GLY A 334 -0.23 -18.64 23.62
N SER A 335 -1.12 -17.67 23.40
CA SER A 335 -2.51 -17.95 23.07
C SER A 335 -3.08 -17.03 21.97
N LEU A 336 -4.19 -17.47 21.38
CA LEU A 336 -5.10 -16.63 20.62
C LEU A 336 -6.41 -16.49 21.40
N THR A 337 -6.82 -15.25 21.68
CA THR A 337 -8.08 -14.96 22.39
C THR A 337 -9.05 -14.30 21.46
N ALA A 338 -10.32 -14.72 21.48
CA ALA A 338 -11.40 -14.08 20.75
C ALA A 338 -12.32 -13.30 21.67
N PHE A 339 -12.69 -12.12 21.23
CA PHE A 339 -13.74 -11.27 21.81
C PHE A 339 -14.81 -10.97 20.76
N SER A 340 -16.02 -10.61 21.19
CA SER A 340 -16.90 -9.87 20.31
C SER A 340 -16.33 -8.47 20.07
N THR A 341 -16.70 -7.81 18.98
CA THR A 341 -16.30 -6.41 18.72
C THR A 341 -16.86 -5.44 19.78
N ARG A 342 -17.81 -5.89 20.61
CA ARG A 342 -18.35 -5.17 21.77
C ARG A 342 -17.60 -5.49 23.08
N GLY A 343 -16.54 -6.29 23.04
CA GLY A 343 -15.67 -6.59 24.19
C GLY A 343 -16.08 -7.78 25.06
N ARG A 344 -17.10 -8.57 24.67
CA ARG A 344 -17.44 -9.82 25.38
C ARG A 344 -16.39 -10.88 25.03
N TYR A 345 -15.80 -11.54 26.01
CA TYR A 345 -14.96 -12.71 25.83
C TYR A 345 -15.73 -13.86 25.18
N LEU A 346 -15.12 -14.57 24.24
CA LEU A 346 -15.74 -15.68 23.53
C LEU A 346 -14.99 -17.00 23.81
N TRP A 347 -13.71 -17.04 23.54
CA TRP A 347 -12.88 -18.21 23.74
C TRP A 347 -11.38 -17.86 23.70
N ARG A 348 -10.54 -18.81 24.15
CA ARG A 348 -9.08 -18.74 24.07
C ARG A 348 -8.53 -20.09 23.65
N VAL A 349 -7.50 -20.11 22.81
CA VAL A 349 -6.73 -21.30 22.41
C VAL A 349 -5.30 -21.09 22.85
N ASN A 350 -4.78 -21.99 23.68
CA ASN A 350 -3.40 -22.01 24.13
C ASN A 350 -2.57 -22.92 23.23
N THR A 351 -1.30 -22.55 22.96
CA THR A 351 -0.39 -23.31 22.09
C THR A 351 0.77 -23.93 22.83
N GLY A 352 0.93 -23.63 24.12
CA GLY A 352 2.08 -24.03 24.93
C GLY A 352 3.40 -23.32 24.58
N SER A 353 3.37 -22.30 23.70
CA SER A 353 4.54 -21.53 23.29
C SER A 353 4.12 -20.16 22.75
N TYR A 354 5.05 -19.23 22.63
CA TYR A 354 4.78 -17.86 22.18
C TYR A 354 3.97 -17.77 20.89
N VAL A 355 3.04 -16.79 20.83
CA VAL A 355 2.24 -16.46 19.65
C VAL A 355 2.49 -15.02 19.21
N TYR A 356 3.59 -14.80 18.49
CA TYR A 356 3.92 -13.49 17.90
C TYR A 356 3.17 -13.23 16.58
N SER A 357 2.63 -14.29 16.00
CA SER A 357 1.94 -14.27 14.71
C SER A 357 0.66 -13.43 14.76
N SER A 358 0.53 -12.48 13.85
CA SER A 358 -0.77 -11.85 13.59
C SER A 358 -1.71 -12.87 12.92
N PRO A 359 -2.96 -13.03 13.41
CA PRO A 359 -3.88 -14.03 12.89
C PRO A 359 -4.45 -13.62 11.52
N ALA A 360 -4.67 -14.62 10.66
CA ALA A 360 -5.51 -14.46 9.47
C ALA A 360 -6.92 -14.95 9.77
N ALA A 361 -7.93 -14.26 9.25
CA ALA A 361 -9.34 -14.63 9.41
C ALA A 361 -10.01 -14.77 8.05
N TRP A 362 -10.51 -15.98 7.74
CA TRP A 362 -11.11 -16.31 6.44
C TRP A 362 -12.03 -17.53 6.52
N GLY A 363 -13.17 -17.46 5.82
CA GLY A 363 -14.07 -18.61 5.63
C GLY A 363 -14.55 -19.25 6.94
N GLY A 364 -14.87 -18.44 7.95
CA GLY A 364 -15.29 -18.94 9.27
C GLY A 364 -14.18 -19.56 10.12
N ARG A 365 -12.91 -19.38 9.73
CA ARG A 365 -11.73 -19.88 10.40
C ARG A 365 -10.75 -18.77 10.74
N VAL A 366 -9.88 -19.04 11.73
CA VAL A 366 -8.76 -18.19 12.08
C VAL A 366 -7.48 -19.02 12.02
N PHE A 367 -6.46 -18.45 11.39
CA PHE A 367 -5.16 -19.10 11.19
C PHE A 367 -4.08 -18.30 11.88
N PHE A 368 -3.21 -18.96 12.62
CA PHE A 368 -2.09 -18.29 13.29
C PHE A 368 -0.92 -19.25 13.49
N GLY A 369 0.25 -18.71 13.73
CA GLY A 369 1.47 -19.46 13.97
C GLY A 369 1.92 -19.36 15.41
N SER A 370 2.66 -20.36 15.87
CA SER A 370 3.28 -20.37 17.18
C SER A 370 4.78 -20.71 17.10
N TYR A 371 5.52 -20.35 18.12
CA TYR A 371 6.95 -20.69 18.26
C TYR A 371 7.18 -22.19 18.46
N ASN A 372 6.14 -22.98 18.77
CA ASN A 372 6.23 -24.44 18.73
C ASN A 372 6.37 -25.03 17.31
N GLY A 373 6.46 -24.18 16.28
CA GLY A 373 6.64 -24.58 14.88
C GLY A 373 5.38 -25.07 14.20
N ARG A 374 4.21 -24.80 14.76
CA ARG A 374 2.92 -25.19 14.17
C ARG A 374 2.13 -23.98 13.69
N MET A 375 1.54 -24.12 12.51
CA MET A 375 0.44 -23.30 12.05
C MET A 375 -0.86 -23.94 12.47
N TYR A 376 -1.75 -23.18 13.07
CA TYR A 376 -3.06 -23.59 13.56
C TYR A 376 -4.17 -23.04 12.67
N ALA A 377 -5.23 -23.83 12.49
CA ALA A 377 -6.53 -23.34 12.04
C ALA A 377 -7.56 -23.67 13.13
N VAL A 378 -8.31 -22.66 13.51
CA VAL A 378 -9.37 -22.80 14.52
C VAL A 378 -10.70 -22.28 13.99
N GLY A 379 -11.81 -22.83 14.49
CA GLY A 379 -13.13 -22.28 14.20
C GLY A 379 -13.30 -20.87 14.77
N ALA A 380 -13.68 -19.91 13.94
CA ALA A 380 -13.81 -18.51 14.36
C ALA A 380 -14.90 -18.30 15.42
N SER A 381 -15.92 -19.15 15.46
CA SER A 381 -17.02 -19.09 16.44
C SER A 381 -16.70 -19.82 17.75
N SER A 382 -16.01 -20.96 17.68
CA SER A 382 -15.86 -21.90 18.79
C SER A 382 -14.45 -21.94 19.40
N GLY A 383 -13.41 -21.48 18.68
CA GLY A 383 -12.03 -21.69 19.06
C GLY A 383 -11.54 -23.14 18.91
N ARG A 384 -12.41 -24.09 18.49
CA ARG A 384 -12.01 -25.49 18.29
C ARG A 384 -10.89 -25.58 17.25
N VAL A 385 -9.79 -26.28 17.61
CA VAL A 385 -8.70 -26.56 16.67
C VAL A 385 -9.22 -27.52 15.60
N LEU A 386 -9.18 -27.07 14.33
CA LEU A 386 -9.65 -27.84 13.18
C LEU A 386 -8.51 -28.67 12.58
N TRP A 387 -7.33 -28.07 12.50
CA TRP A 387 -6.12 -28.74 12.07
C TRP A 387 -4.86 -27.97 12.52
N THR A 388 -3.72 -28.65 12.53
CA THR A 388 -2.40 -28.07 12.71
C THR A 388 -1.44 -28.59 11.66
N VAL A 389 -0.48 -27.75 11.23
CA VAL A 389 0.57 -28.13 10.28
C VAL A 389 1.94 -27.77 10.86
N ARG A 390 2.86 -28.74 10.90
CA ARG A 390 4.27 -28.49 11.25
C ARG A 390 4.96 -27.75 10.10
N THR A 391 5.57 -26.59 10.39
CA THR A 391 6.21 -25.74 9.40
C THR A 391 7.73 -25.91 9.35
N GLY A 392 8.31 -26.62 10.32
CA GLY A 392 9.75 -26.86 10.41
C GLY A 392 10.55 -25.70 10.98
N GLY A 393 9.91 -24.83 11.77
CA GLY A 393 10.55 -23.72 12.49
C GLY A 393 9.54 -22.82 13.16
N ARG A 394 10.01 -21.93 14.04
CA ARG A 394 9.21 -20.94 14.76
C ARG A 394 8.50 -20.00 13.77
N ILE A 395 7.24 -19.68 14.03
CA ILE A 395 6.47 -18.73 13.24
C ILE A 395 6.29 -17.45 14.07
N SER A 396 6.94 -16.37 13.66
CA SER A 396 6.86 -15.07 14.33
C SER A 396 6.00 -14.06 13.57
N GLY A 397 5.94 -14.16 12.26
CA GLY A 397 5.16 -13.26 11.40
C GLY A 397 3.71 -13.69 11.22
N ALA A 398 2.95 -12.91 10.47
CA ALA A 398 1.55 -13.21 10.21
C ALA A 398 1.38 -14.49 9.38
N VAL A 399 0.31 -15.23 9.64
CA VAL A 399 -0.26 -16.14 8.65
C VAL A 399 -1.07 -15.32 7.65
N VAL A 400 -1.02 -15.69 6.38
CA VAL A 400 -1.73 -14.97 5.31
C VAL A 400 -2.54 -15.96 4.48
N VAL A 401 -3.80 -15.63 4.16
CA VAL A 401 -4.65 -16.48 3.32
C VAL A 401 -4.85 -15.84 1.95
N VAL A 402 -4.53 -16.58 0.90
CA VAL A 402 -4.80 -16.18 -0.49
C VAL A 402 -5.38 -17.37 -1.24
N SER A 403 -6.47 -17.17 -1.93
CA SER A 403 -7.12 -18.20 -2.76
C SER A 403 -7.37 -19.53 -2.01
N GLY A 404 -7.76 -19.46 -0.73
CA GLY A 404 -8.01 -20.63 0.10
C GLY A 404 -6.75 -21.42 0.49
N VAL A 405 -5.58 -20.80 0.45
CA VAL A 405 -4.32 -21.35 0.95
C VAL A 405 -3.80 -20.47 2.07
N ALA A 406 -3.59 -21.05 3.24
CA ALA A 406 -2.97 -20.41 4.39
C ALA A 406 -1.43 -20.57 4.32
N TYR A 407 -0.72 -19.44 4.33
CA TYR A 407 0.73 -19.39 4.22
C TYR A 407 1.34 -18.94 5.55
N ALA A 408 2.34 -19.65 6.03
CA ALA A 408 3.17 -19.26 7.16
C ALA A 408 4.64 -19.23 6.76
N GLY A 409 5.37 -18.22 7.24
CA GLY A 409 6.82 -18.08 7.07
C GLY A 409 7.58 -18.53 8.30
N THR A 410 8.70 -19.21 8.06
CA THR A 410 9.76 -19.48 9.04
C THR A 410 11.09 -19.04 8.42
N ARG A 411 12.15 -18.89 9.21
CA ARG A 411 13.48 -18.52 8.69
C ARG A 411 13.98 -19.42 7.55
N ARG A 412 13.48 -20.65 7.46
CA ARG A 412 13.95 -21.64 6.48
C ARG A 412 13.04 -21.80 5.29
N ARG A 413 11.74 -21.53 5.44
CA ARG A 413 10.76 -21.82 4.38
C ARG A 413 9.44 -21.08 4.54
N ILE A 414 8.70 -21.04 3.45
CA ILE A 414 7.27 -20.72 3.46
C ILE A 414 6.51 -22.02 3.26
N VAL A 415 5.55 -22.29 4.14
CA VAL A 415 4.62 -23.41 4.02
C VAL A 415 3.26 -22.86 3.66
N GLY A 416 2.65 -23.40 2.59
CA GLY A 416 1.27 -23.14 2.21
C GLY A 416 0.43 -24.38 2.40
N ALA A 417 -0.67 -24.29 3.16
CA ALA A 417 -1.61 -25.37 3.38
C ALA A 417 -3.01 -24.99 2.90
N ASP A 418 -3.75 -25.95 2.39
CA ASP A 418 -5.17 -25.76 2.09
C ASP A 418 -5.90 -25.28 3.34
N ALA A 419 -6.58 -24.17 3.26
CA ALA A 419 -7.17 -23.50 4.42
C ALA A 419 -8.34 -24.30 5.04
N ARG A 420 -8.94 -25.23 4.29
CA ARG A 420 -10.05 -26.08 4.79
C ARG A 420 -9.54 -27.34 5.44
N SER A 421 -8.61 -28.06 4.79
CA SER A 421 -8.16 -29.39 5.20
C SER A 421 -6.82 -29.43 5.93
N GLY A 422 -5.99 -28.38 5.83
CA GLY A 422 -4.62 -28.39 6.34
C GLY A 422 -3.62 -29.16 5.44
N ARG A 423 -4.06 -29.74 4.32
CA ARG A 423 -3.15 -30.43 3.39
C ARG A 423 -2.09 -29.46 2.85
N VAL A 424 -0.82 -29.81 3.00
CA VAL A 424 0.30 -29.00 2.53
C VAL A 424 0.34 -28.98 1.00
N LEU A 425 0.28 -27.78 0.43
CA LEU A 425 0.28 -27.53 -1.01
C LEU A 425 1.58 -26.87 -1.50
N LEU A 426 2.35 -26.26 -0.59
CA LEU A 426 3.59 -25.57 -0.91
C LEU A 426 4.61 -25.74 0.20
N ARG A 427 5.85 -26.03 -0.19
CA ARG A 427 7.06 -25.88 0.62
C ARG A 427 8.07 -25.08 -0.21
N PHE A 428 8.18 -23.79 0.03
CA PHE A 428 9.13 -22.92 -0.66
C PHE A 428 10.40 -22.76 0.21
N PRO A 429 11.63 -22.98 -0.34
CA PRO A 429 12.85 -23.11 0.47
C PRO A 429 13.44 -21.78 0.96
N HIS A 430 12.62 -20.77 1.14
CA HIS A 430 12.98 -19.47 1.71
C HIS A 430 11.79 -18.91 2.45
N GLY A 431 12.02 -18.15 3.49
CA GLY A 431 10.95 -17.50 4.24
C GLY A 431 11.52 -16.60 5.31
N ASP A 432 10.65 -15.94 6.06
CA ASP A 432 10.92 -15.34 7.35
C ASP A 432 9.60 -14.94 8.06
N TYR A 433 9.28 -13.64 8.14
CA TYR A 433 8.13 -13.13 8.91
C TYR A 433 6.81 -13.24 8.14
N VAL A 434 6.52 -12.31 7.27
CA VAL A 434 5.23 -12.31 6.54
C VAL A 434 5.41 -12.94 5.17
N PRO A 435 4.75 -14.08 4.88
CA PRO A 435 5.12 -14.93 3.76
C PRO A 435 4.72 -14.37 2.40
N VAL A 436 3.58 -13.69 2.29
CA VAL A 436 2.93 -13.44 1.00
C VAL A 436 2.27 -12.06 0.94
N SER A 437 2.36 -11.42 -0.22
CA SER A 437 1.47 -10.38 -0.72
C SER A 437 1.35 -10.50 -2.25
N GLY A 438 0.60 -9.62 -2.93
CA GLY A 438 0.55 -9.70 -4.38
C GLY A 438 -0.58 -8.90 -5.02
N ASN A 439 -0.91 -9.25 -6.25
CA ASN A 439 -2.03 -8.71 -7.02
C ASN A 439 -2.71 -9.81 -7.85
N GLY A 440 -3.68 -9.45 -8.67
CA GLY A 440 -4.40 -10.41 -9.50
C GLY A 440 -3.57 -11.14 -10.56
N ARG A 441 -2.30 -10.76 -10.76
CA ARG A 441 -1.41 -11.38 -11.74
C ARG A 441 -0.42 -12.35 -11.11
N ARG A 442 0.19 -12.00 -9.97
CA ARG A 442 1.21 -12.82 -9.31
C ARG A 442 1.32 -12.53 -7.82
N LEU A 443 1.84 -13.50 -7.09
CA LEU A 443 2.18 -13.34 -5.69
C LEU A 443 3.65 -12.97 -5.53
N LEU A 444 3.95 -12.33 -4.42
CA LEU A 444 5.30 -12.08 -3.92
C LEU A 444 5.51 -12.95 -2.68
N LEU A 445 6.47 -13.84 -2.73
CA LEU A 445 6.94 -14.61 -1.56
C LEU A 445 8.09 -13.84 -0.92
N HIS A 446 8.04 -13.65 0.39
CA HIS A 446 9.01 -12.86 1.13
C HIS A 446 9.94 -13.76 1.96
N GLY A 447 11.25 -13.60 1.77
CA GLY A 447 12.27 -14.19 2.62
C GLY A 447 12.99 -13.12 3.42
N PHE A 448 14.10 -13.48 4.05
CA PHE A 448 14.85 -12.59 4.93
C PHE A 448 15.23 -11.26 4.28
N SER A 449 15.92 -11.29 3.14
CA SER A 449 16.39 -10.10 2.42
C SER A 449 16.09 -10.12 0.92
N ARG A 450 15.27 -11.08 0.46
CA ARG A 450 14.92 -11.27 -0.94
C ARG A 450 13.43 -11.56 -1.08
N ILE A 451 12.86 -11.11 -2.18
CA ILE A 451 11.50 -11.47 -2.60
C ILE A 451 11.53 -12.23 -3.92
N TRP A 452 10.55 -13.09 -4.10
CA TRP A 452 10.30 -13.86 -5.33
C TRP A 452 8.89 -13.58 -5.82
N ALA A 453 8.77 -13.14 -7.05
CA ALA A 453 7.48 -13.05 -7.71
C ALA A 453 7.16 -14.37 -8.38
N VAL A 454 6.00 -14.93 -8.09
CA VAL A 454 5.59 -16.23 -8.56
C VAL A 454 4.31 -16.18 -9.37
N ASP A 455 4.28 -16.96 -10.45
CA ASP A 455 3.11 -17.22 -11.27
C ASP A 455 2.63 -18.66 -11.03
N PRO A 456 1.32 -18.97 -11.17
CA PRO A 456 0.87 -20.36 -11.13
C PRO A 456 1.49 -21.14 -12.29
N LYS A 457 1.89 -22.39 -12.04
CA LYS A 457 2.21 -23.33 -13.11
C LYS A 457 0.90 -23.66 -13.85
N ARG A 458 0.88 -23.50 -15.15
CA ARG A 458 -0.23 -24.03 -15.96
C ARG A 458 -0.25 -25.55 -15.79
N ARG A 459 -1.38 -26.14 -15.48
CA ARG A 459 -1.57 -27.58 -15.67
C ARG A 459 -1.45 -27.81 -17.19
N ARG A 460 -0.51 -28.67 -17.58
CA ARG A 460 -0.50 -29.23 -18.93
C ARG A 460 -1.74 -30.08 -19.10
#